data_3ed96292b96c6d5f2ac9d8c7a1a96c6f
#
_entry.id   3ed96292b96c6d5f2ac9d8c7a1a96c6f
#
_cell.length_a   1.000
_cell.length_b   1.000
_cell.length_c   1.000
_cell.angle_alpha   90.00
_cell.angle_beta   90.00
_cell.angle_gamma   90.00
#
_symmetry.space_group_name_H-M   'P 1'
#
loop_
_entity.id
_entity.type
_entity.pdbx_description
1 polymer ?
#
loop_
_entity_poly.entity_id
_entity_poly.type
_entity_poly.pdbx_seq_one_letter_code
_entity_poly.pdbx_strand_id
1 'polypeptide(L)'
;MKRYLLLATMVVASVVAKAQEEGFSKQIEVQKEYEVVVKVAERIESEVALLDTTIVRPELSYRIRPTAHLTSFSSSSLRPIEIATADWEVPHRLYLNVGGGLPLQSEADVYWSPVQNSRSHLALWLNHEGSEGRVTNLSEERVAAMLLRNKAGVRYKTIVGKNTSLSAGVKYRGSLGRAYGGVGTVGNHPFVSVNDLEANVNISGGFGAKSPLSYDANAMGLYAWNNSGEDVWRFNVNYGLLGLNKIRSWLPNRVTLHWSGVQSDAEGDNNPEIGALYDYYDTSVTFVPEWSLRIGKNLPVEIMVGYDHMIYKGAKNSLDGVVASIATSFDKYSFAVPYLTLANDVQTKLTRDYLWESPFMAMAYPDTRKVFLAEVGVRGESGEMTYKLSGSSRYFTAYLYEVVVVGEPRLACGRSTGQRVWYADAELGWHPSERLDVRALLGYTALGTAESSTAHYSPRKWNATVEARWMPMDRLTVGAKCEWKSAMEVAMIEATTQSVLEVPSYVDLGLEAEWTGGESWSVWLRGENLLNQEIYHWATYRSLGIGARIGVRMSF
;
A
#
# COMPACT_ATOMS: atom_id res chain seq x y z
N MET A 1 21.67 -16.26 24.54
CA MET A 1 22.23 -14.91 24.44
C MET A 1 23.16 -14.70 23.23
N LYS A 2 24.21 -15.52 23.00
CA LYS A 2 25.11 -15.32 21.83
C LYS A 2 24.41 -15.47 20.46
N ARG A 3 23.39 -16.31 20.32
CA ARG A 3 22.61 -16.48 19.09
C ARG A 3 21.72 -15.27 18.76
N TYR A 4 21.17 -14.61 19.78
CA TYR A 4 20.33 -13.41 19.60
C TYR A 4 21.15 -12.15 19.28
N LEU A 5 22.40 -12.10 19.76
CA LEU A 5 23.30 -11.00 19.43
C LEU A 5 23.75 -11.07 17.94
N LEU A 6 23.98 -12.29 17.44
CA LEU A 6 24.30 -12.52 16.01
C LEU A 6 23.11 -12.22 15.08
N LEU A 7 21.89 -12.53 15.53
CA LEU A 7 20.67 -12.17 14.82
C LEU A 7 20.45 -10.65 14.85
N ALA A 8 20.67 -10.00 15.98
CA ALA A 8 20.55 -8.54 16.09
C ALA A 8 21.59 -7.82 15.20
N THR A 9 22.84 -8.32 15.11
CA THR A 9 23.85 -7.78 14.21
C THR A 9 23.58 -8.12 12.74
N MET A 10 23.02 -9.28 12.43
CA MET A 10 22.51 -9.59 11.09
C MET A 10 21.31 -8.71 10.74
N VAL A 11 20.40 -8.48 11.67
CA VAL A 11 19.27 -7.58 11.51
C VAL A 11 19.75 -6.15 11.28
N VAL A 12 20.73 -5.66 11.97
CA VAL A 12 21.33 -4.34 11.71
C VAL A 12 22.12 -4.31 10.39
N ALA A 13 22.65 -5.44 9.93
CA ALA A 13 23.42 -5.54 8.69
C ALA A 13 22.56 -5.88 7.45
N SER A 14 21.38 -6.45 7.66
CA SER A 14 20.54 -6.98 6.56
C SER A 14 19.24 -6.24 6.40
N VAL A 15 19.26 -4.98 6.28
CA VAL A 15 18.06 -4.29 6.39
C VAL A 15 17.86 -3.41 5.22
N VAL A 16 16.98 -3.69 4.34
CA VAL A 16 16.40 -2.77 3.47
C VAL A 16 15.09 -2.99 2.93
N ALA A 17 14.54 -1.96 2.86
CA ALA A 17 13.71 -1.39 1.84
C ALA A 17 12.59 -2.25 1.27
N LYS A 18 11.58 -2.14 1.49
CA LYS A 18 10.53 -1.34 0.96
C LYS A 18 10.05 -0.44 2.08
N ALA A 19 10.66 0.71 2.21
CA ALA A 19 9.91 1.78 2.75
C ALA A 19 8.77 1.98 1.76
N GLN A 20 7.74 1.23 1.94
CA GLN A 20 6.46 1.62 1.41
C GLN A 20 6.10 2.84 2.21
N GLU A 21 6.18 3.92 1.52
CA GLU A 21 6.01 5.30 1.89
C GLU A 21 4.60 5.64 2.38
N GLU A 22 3.87 4.73 2.98
CA GLU A 22 2.55 5.09 3.50
C GLU A 22 2.62 6.20 4.56
N GLY A 23 3.66 6.25 5.38
CA GLY A 23 3.88 7.38 6.27
C GLY A 23 4.48 8.61 5.58
N PHE A 24 5.27 8.42 4.51
CA PHE A 24 5.90 9.47 3.74
C PHE A 24 5.00 10.02 2.63
N SER A 25 4.15 9.20 2.05
CA SER A 25 3.20 9.64 1.03
C SER A 25 2.12 10.57 1.61
N LYS A 26 1.64 10.31 2.82
CA LYS A 26 0.77 11.27 3.51
C LYS A 26 1.46 12.61 3.74
N GLN A 27 2.78 12.59 4.00
CA GLN A 27 3.54 13.82 4.17
C GLN A 27 3.87 14.54 2.87
N ILE A 28 4.16 13.80 1.81
CA ILE A 28 4.36 14.37 0.49
C ILE A 28 3.03 14.93 -0.04
N GLU A 29 1.89 14.32 0.29
CA GLU A 29 0.57 14.88 -0.02
C GLU A 29 0.30 16.16 0.77
N VAL A 30 0.59 16.22 2.05
CA VAL A 30 0.47 17.46 2.84
C VAL A 30 1.46 18.55 2.35
N GLN A 31 2.65 18.17 1.89
CA GLN A 31 3.59 19.10 1.24
C GLN A 31 3.16 19.47 -0.20
N LYS A 32 2.41 18.61 -0.90
CA LYS A 32 1.80 18.94 -2.20
C LYS A 32 0.62 19.90 -2.07
N GLU A 33 -0.05 19.87 -0.93
CA GLU A 33 -1.11 20.82 -0.60
C GLU A 33 -0.57 22.21 -0.26
N TYR A 34 0.75 22.30 0.01
CA TYR A 34 1.44 23.57 0.09
C TYR A 34 1.81 24.02 -1.34
N GLU A 35 0.80 24.42 -2.11
CA GLU A 35 1.05 25.18 -3.32
C GLU A 35 1.80 26.43 -2.94
N VAL A 36 3.02 26.52 -3.46
CA VAL A 36 3.78 27.75 -3.49
C VAL A 36 2.90 28.79 -4.18
N VAL A 37 2.30 29.69 -3.41
CA VAL A 37 1.76 30.92 -3.98
C VAL A 37 2.94 31.64 -4.59
N VAL A 38 3.15 31.41 -5.87
CA VAL A 38 4.11 32.19 -6.65
C VAL A 38 3.61 33.61 -6.58
N LYS A 39 4.19 34.41 -5.69
CA LYS A 39 4.03 35.86 -5.76
C LYS A 39 4.46 36.25 -7.14
N VAL A 40 3.51 36.75 -7.93
CA VAL A 40 3.79 37.28 -9.25
C VAL A 40 4.90 38.29 -9.10
N ALA A 41 6.10 37.94 -9.56
CA ALA A 41 7.20 38.87 -9.60
C ALA A 41 6.79 40.03 -10.52
N GLU A 42 6.96 41.26 -10.03
CA GLU A 42 6.74 42.43 -10.84
C GLU A 42 7.58 42.32 -12.13
N ARG A 43 6.91 42.53 -13.25
CA ARG A 43 7.49 42.44 -14.58
C ARG A 43 8.55 43.50 -14.73
N ILE A 44 9.82 43.12 -14.71
CA ILE A 44 10.92 43.99 -15.11
C ILE A 44 10.86 44.11 -16.63
N GLU A 45 10.45 45.25 -17.10
CA GLU A 45 10.55 45.58 -18.53
C GLU A 45 12.01 45.90 -18.84
N SER A 46 12.78 44.92 -19.28
CA SER A 46 14.04 45.13 -19.96
C SER A 46 13.85 44.84 -21.44
N GLU A 47 14.10 45.84 -22.29
CA GLU A 47 14.21 45.63 -23.70
C GLU A 47 15.31 44.62 -24.02
N VAL A 48 14.92 43.41 -24.43
CA VAL A 48 15.87 42.40 -24.87
C VAL A 48 16.00 42.46 -26.37
N ALA A 49 17.20 42.74 -26.86
CA ALA A 49 17.55 42.62 -28.26
C ALA A 49 17.30 41.17 -28.75
N LEU A 50 16.53 41.05 -29.79
CA LEU A 50 16.24 39.80 -30.50
C LEU A 50 17.53 39.17 -31.04
N LEU A 51 18.09 38.23 -30.32
CA LEU A 51 18.99 37.21 -30.85
C LEU A 51 18.15 35.95 -31.08
N ASP A 52 18.05 35.61 -32.38
CA ASP A 52 17.34 34.43 -32.87
C ASP A 52 17.98 33.15 -32.28
N THR A 53 17.42 32.65 -31.19
CA THR A 53 17.76 31.36 -30.65
C THR A 53 16.52 30.46 -30.72
N THR A 54 16.56 29.51 -31.65
CA THR A 54 15.59 28.42 -31.70
C THR A 54 15.54 27.73 -30.36
N ILE A 55 14.52 28.06 -29.57
CA ILE A 55 14.26 27.39 -28.31
C ILE A 55 13.72 25.99 -28.64
N VAL A 56 14.59 25.01 -28.58
CA VAL A 56 14.18 23.61 -28.54
C VAL A 56 13.48 23.40 -27.21
N ARG A 57 12.16 23.35 -27.22
CA ARG A 57 11.38 22.97 -26.04
C ARG A 57 11.74 21.53 -25.70
N PRO A 58 12.26 21.22 -24.50
CA PRO A 58 12.40 19.83 -24.08
C PRO A 58 10.99 19.25 -23.93
N GLU A 59 10.69 18.19 -24.67
CA GLU A 59 9.48 17.40 -24.42
C GLU A 59 9.63 16.70 -23.07
N LEU A 60 8.97 17.24 -22.06
CA LEU A 60 8.86 16.62 -20.75
C LEU A 60 7.82 15.50 -20.86
N SER A 61 8.26 14.28 -21.13
CA SER A 61 7.38 13.11 -21.07
C SER A 61 7.30 12.62 -19.61
N TYR A 62 6.21 12.93 -18.95
CA TYR A 62 5.89 12.33 -17.66
C TYR A 62 5.42 10.89 -17.89
N ARG A 63 6.23 9.92 -17.47
CA ARG A 63 5.81 8.52 -17.43
C ARG A 63 5.12 8.26 -16.09
N ILE A 64 3.80 8.30 -16.08
CA ILE A 64 3.04 7.71 -14.99
C ILE A 64 3.07 6.19 -15.23
N ARG A 65 3.84 5.47 -14.45
CA ARG A 65 3.82 4.01 -14.47
C ARG A 65 2.54 3.56 -13.79
N PRO A 66 1.67 2.78 -14.45
CA PRO A 66 0.60 2.11 -13.74
C PRO A 66 1.24 1.08 -12.81
N THR A 67 1.27 1.37 -11.53
CA THR A 67 1.61 0.37 -10.52
C THR A 67 0.42 -0.55 -10.39
N ALA A 68 0.40 -1.64 -11.15
CA ALA A 68 -0.28 -2.80 -10.65
C ALA A 68 0.36 -3.07 -9.28
N HIS A 69 -0.46 -3.13 -8.22
CA HIS A 69 0.02 -3.52 -6.89
C HIS A 69 0.43 -4.99 -6.90
N LEU A 70 1.45 -5.29 -7.63
CA LEU A 70 2.24 -6.50 -7.48
C LEU A 70 3.19 -6.21 -6.31
N THR A 71 2.92 -6.82 -5.20
CA THR A 71 3.52 -6.53 -3.89
C THR A 71 4.99 -6.91 -3.75
N SER A 72 5.78 -6.95 -4.80
CA SER A 72 7.17 -7.37 -4.65
C SER A 72 8.21 -6.74 -5.58
N PHE A 73 7.85 -5.86 -6.48
CA PHE A 73 8.87 -5.26 -7.35
C PHE A 73 9.18 -3.83 -6.94
N SER A 74 10.45 -3.63 -6.58
CA SER A 74 10.98 -2.30 -6.33
C SER A 74 10.74 -1.41 -7.55
N SER A 75 9.94 -0.36 -7.39
CA SER A 75 9.92 0.71 -8.38
C SER A 75 11.36 1.18 -8.60
N SER A 76 11.81 1.16 -9.86
CA SER A 76 13.10 1.76 -10.20
C SER A 76 13.11 3.18 -9.64
N SER A 77 14.07 3.48 -8.78
CA SER A 77 14.28 4.84 -8.32
C SER A 77 14.47 5.71 -9.56
N LEU A 78 13.55 6.64 -9.75
CA LEU A 78 13.74 7.70 -10.73
C LEU A 78 15.08 8.36 -10.40
N ARG A 79 15.96 8.52 -11.40
CA ARG A 79 17.12 9.38 -11.21
C ARG A 79 16.60 10.72 -10.72
N PRO A 80 17.17 11.29 -9.65
CA PRO A 80 16.91 12.68 -9.36
C PRO A 80 17.25 13.47 -10.63
N ILE A 81 16.28 14.11 -11.22
CA ILE A 81 16.53 15.16 -12.17
C ILE A 81 17.34 16.18 -11.36
N GLU A 82 18.53 16.56 -11.85
CA GLU A 82 19.17 17.77 -11.37
C GLU A 82 18.27 18.95 -11.74
N ILE A 83 17.28 19.19 -10.92
CA ILE A 83 16.51 20.43 -10.97
C ILE A 83 17.48 21.47 -10.45
N ALA A 84 17.82 22.45 -11.29
CA ALA A 84 18.52 23.64 -10.85
C ALA A 84 17.79 24.13 -9.61
N THR A 85 18.51 24.24 -8.52
CA THR A 85 17.98 24.58 -7.20
C THR A 85 17.33 25.97 -7.27
N ALA A 86 16.04 25.99 -7.56
CA ALA A 86 15.19 27.04 -7.02
C ALA A 86 15.31 26.97 -5.50
N ASP A 87 15.35 28.09 -4.82
CA ASP A 87 15.42 28.15 -3.37
C ASP A 87 14.28 27.31 -2.80
N TRP A 88 14.62 26.11 -2.34
CA TRP A 88 13.65 25.22 -1.73
C TRP A 88 13.29 25.82 -0.38
N GLU A 89 12.05 26.17 -0.19
CA GLU A 89 11.55 26.43 1.14
C GLU A 89 11.83 25.20 1.99
N VAL A 90 12.54 25.38 3.09
CA VAL A 90 12.92 24.29 3.97
C VAL A 90 11.63 23.74 4.56
N PRO A 91 11.25 22.48 4.27
CA PRO A 91 10.00 21.93 4.78
C PRO A 91 10.02 21.99 6.32
N HIS A 92 8.84 22.18 6.89
CA HIS A 92 8.67 22.23 8.34
C HIS A 92 9.35 21.05 9.03
N ARG A 93 10.06 21.32 10.12
CA ARG A 93 10.81 20.29 10.85
C ARG A 93 9.93 19.46 11.77
N LEU A 94 8.81 20.02 12.18
CA LEU A 94 7.86 19.36 13.06
C LEU A 94 6.45 19.50 12.48
N TYR A 95 5.76 18.37 12.32
CA TYR A 95 4.35 18.30 12.04
C TYR A 95 3.65 17.54 13.15
N LEU A 96 2.54 18.08 13.62
CA LEU A 96 1.71 17.50 14.67
C LEU A 96 0.24 17.58 14.20
N ASN A 97 -0.46 16.45 14.22
CA ASN A 97 -1.90 16.37 14.09
C ASN A 97 -2.44 15.59 15.30
N VAL A 98 -3.36 16.17 16.05
CA VAL A 98 -3.99 15.49 17.18
C VAL A 98 -5.48 15.78 17.15
N GLY A 99 -6.27 14.73 17.30
CA GLY A 99 -7.71 14.82 17.32
C GLY A 99 -8.36 13.75 18.17
N GLY A 100 -9.60 14.00 18.55
CA GLY A 100 -10.43 13.05 19.27
C GLY A 100 -11.90 13.30 19.01
N GLY A 101 -12.73 12.32 19.33
CA GLY A 101 -14.15 12.41 19.00
C GLY A 101 -15.04 11.40 19.69
N LEU A 102 -16.28 11.36 19.20
CA LEU A 102 -17.36 10.50 19.69
C LEU A 102 -17.89 9.61 18.55
N PRO A 103 -18.22 8.31 18.79
CA PRO A 103 -17.86 7.54 20.00
C PRO A 103 -16.36 7.62 20.22
N LEU A 104 -15.81 7.17 21.32
CA LEU A 104 -14.41 7.40 21.67
C LEU A 104 -13.48 7.08 20.49
N GLN A 105 -12.97 8.12 19.87
CA GLN A 105 -12.05 8.07 18.73
C GLN A 105 -10.83 8.93 19.02
N SER A 106 -9.67 8.50 18.60
CA SER A 106 -8.41 9.20 18.79
C SER A 106 -7.56 9.13 17.53
N GLU A 107 -6.91 10.24 17.20
CA GLU A 107 -5.98 10.35 16.08
C GLU A 107 -4.79 11.17 16.53
N ALA A 108 -3.58 10.69 16.25
CA ALA A 108 -2.37 11.46 16.46
C ALA A 108 -1.32 11.11 15.41
N ASP A 109 -0.86 12.12 14.68
CA ASP A 109 0.25 12.02 13.76
C ASP A 109 1.34 12.98 14.20
N VAL A 110 2.53 12.48 14.40
CA VAL A 110 3.72 13.27 14.73
C VAL A 110 4.80 12.96 13.71
N TYR A 111 5.35 13.98 13.12
CA TYR A 111 6.55 13.87 12.31
C TYR A 111 7.56 14.90 12.78
N TRP A 112 8.78 14.45 12.96
CA TRP A 112 9.88 15.30 13.37
C TRP A 112 11.14 15.00 12.57
N SER A 113 11.72 16.05 12.00
CA SER A 113 12.97 15.99 11.23
C SER A 113 14.05 16.86 11.87
N PRO A 114 14.73 16.37 12.92
CA PRO A 114 15.75 17.17 13.63
C PRO A 114 16.99 17.45 12.78
N VAL A 115 17.30 16.59 11.82
CA VAL A 115 18.41 16.78 10.89
C VAL A 115 17.87 16.87 9.47
N GLN A 116 18.00 18.04 8.89
CA GLN A 116 17.56 18.32 7.53
C GLN A 116 18.54 19.27 6.86
N ASN A 117 19.39 18.72 6.00
CA ASN A 117 20.33 19.48 5.21
C ASN A 117 20.54 18.81 3.85
N SER A 118 21.30 19.42 2.95
CA SER A 118 21.52 18.93 1.59
C SER A 118 22.16 17.53 1.49
N ARG A 119 22.76 17.03 2.56
CA ARG A 119 23.43 15.72 2.57
C ARG A 119 22.74 14.69 3.44
N SER A 120 22.09 15.14 4.54
CA SER A 120 21.56 14.23 5.56
C SER A 120 20.17 14.63 5.98
N HIS A 121 19.33 13.64 6.16
CA HIS A 121 17.96 13.80 6.64
C HIS A 121 17.66 12.71 7.67
N LEU A 122 17.22 13.11 8.87
CA LEU A 122 16.72 12.21 9.91
C LEU A 122 15.24 12.52 10.11
N ALA A 123 14.40 11.51 9.96
CA ALA A 123 12.96 11.60 10.18
C ALA A 123 12.51 10.60 11.25
N LEU A 124 11.69 11.08 12.18
CA LEU A 124 10.96 10.27 13.14
C LEU A 124 9.48 10.50 12.92
N TRP A 125 8.68 9.46 13.04
CA TRP A 125 7.22 9.59 12.92
C TRP A 125 6.51 8.64 13.87
N LEU A 126 5.31 9.07 14.26
CA LEU A 126 4.35 8.28 15.01
C LEU A 126 2.96 8.56 14.44
N ASN A 127 2.21 7.50 14.17
CA ASN A 127 0.81 7.59 13.81
C ASN A 127 0.02 6.73 14.79
N HIS A 128 -1.05 7.26 15.29
CA HIS A 128 -2.02 6.59 16.14
C HIS A 128 -3.41 6.81 15.59
N GLU A 129 -4.18 5.74 15.48
CA GLU A 129 -5.59 5.76 15.15
C GLU A 129 -6.31 4.80 16.09
N GLY A 130 -7.32 5.28 16.76
CA GLY A 130 -8.08 4.49 17.71
C GLY A 130 -9.57 4.74 17.61
N SER A 131 -10.34 3.67 17.76
CA SER A 131 -11.77 3.72 17.89
C SER A 131 -12.26 2.73 18.94
N GLU A 132 -13.12 3.20 19.82
CA GLU A 132 -13.74 2.37 20.85
C GLU A 132 -15.22 2.78 21.02
N GLY A 133 -16.08 1.78 21.16
CA GLY A 133 -17.50 2.01 21.35
C GLY A 133 -18.25 0.72 21.59
N ARG A 134 -19.56 0.80 21.47
CA ARG A 134 -20.43 -0.38 21.55
C ARG A 134 -21.22 -0.51 20.27
N VAL A 135 -21.29 -1.73 19.76
CA VAL A 135 -22.08 -2.10 18.58
C VAL A 135 -23.03 -3.24 18.95
N THR A 136 -24.10 -3.36 18.21
CA THR A 136 -24.95 -4.55 18.26
C THR A 136 -24.44 -5.49 17.18
N ASN A 137 -24.01 -6.70 17.55
CA ASN A 137 -23.53 -7.72 16.64
C ASN A 137 -24.71 -8.42 15.90
N LEU A 138 -24.41 -9.36 15.02
CA LEU A 138 -25.45 -10.12 14.29
C LEU A 138 -26.28 -11.05 15.19
N SER A 139 -25.86 -11.31 16.41
CA SER A 139 -26.63 -12.06 17.43
C SER A 139 -27.45 -11.18 18.34
N GLU A 140 -27.65 -9.90 17.96
CA GLU A 140 -28.37 -8.88 18.72
C GLU A 140 -27.76 -8.54 20.10
N GLU A 141 -26.53 -8.96 20.36
CA GLU A 141 -25.81 -8.65 21.59
C GLU A 141 -25.10 -7.31 21.48
N ARG A 142 -25.17 -6.51 22.56
CA ARG A 142 -24.45 -5.23 22.66
C ARG A 142 -23.04 -5.45 23.19
N VAL A 143 -22.09 -5.49 22.28
CA VAL A 143 -20.67 -5.82 22.58
C VAL A 143 -19.77 -4.59 22.46
N ALA A 144 -18.63 -4.63 23.15
CA ALA A 144 -17.62 -3.58 23.04
C ALA A 144 -16.77 -3.83 21.78
N ALA A 145 -16.79 -2.87 20.87
CA ALA A 145 -15.95 -2.81 19.67
C ALA A 145 -14.75 -1.91 19.94
N MET A 146 -13.56 -2.39 19.65
CA MET A 146 -12.32 -1.63 19.80
C MET A 146 -11.35 -2.01 18.69
N LEU A 147 -10.71 -1.00 18.11
CA LEU A 147 -9.59 -1.16 17.19
C LEU A 147 -8.62 0.00 17.38
N LEU A 148 -7.39 -0.32 17.75
CA LEU A 148 -6.28 0.62 17.87
C LEU A 148 -5.19 0.24 16.87
N ARG A 149 -4.68 1.20 16.14
CA ARG A 149 -3.56 1.02 15.21
C ARG A 149 -2.48 2.04 15.51
N ASN A 150 -1.26 1.56 15.63
CA ASN A 150 -0.10 2.38 15.91
C ASN A 150 1.00 2.09 14.89
N LYS A 151 1.63 3.13 14.40
CA LYS A 151 2.83 3.04 13.56
C LYS A 151 3.85 4.02 14.10
N ALA A 152 5.09 3.60 14.23
CA ALA A 152 6.18 4.48 14.62
C ALA A 152 7.45 4.10 13.85
N GLY A 153 8.33 5.05 13.62
CA GLY A 153 9.58 4.72 12.98
C GLY A 153 10.58 5.83 12.98
N VAL A 154 11.78 5.46 12.59
CA VAL A 154 12.91 6.35 12.38
C VAL A 154 13.57 6.01 11.04
N ARG A 155 13.93 7.02 10.29
CA ARG A 155 14.70 6.87 9.05
C ARG A 155 15.81 7.92 8.99
N TYR A 156 16.99 7.45 8.70
CA TYR A 156 18.13 8.30 8.40
C TYR A 156 18.54 8.08 6.93
N LYS A 157 18.70 9.17 6.20
CA LYS A 157 19.23 9.18 4.83
C LYS A 157 20.43 10.11 4.78
N THR A 158 21.49 9.68 4.09
CA THR A 158 22.68 10.51 3.88
C THR A 158 23.34 10.24 2.54
N ILE A 159 24.06 11.24 2.02
CA ILE A 159 24.89 11.12 0.84
C ILE A 159 26.33 10.89 1.29
N VAL A 160 26.86 9.72 0.97
CA VAL A 160 28.23 9.32 1.26
C VAL A 160 29.09 9.60 0.03
N GLY A 161 30.14 10.39 0.21
CA GLY A 161 30.98 10.81 -0.91
C GLY A 161 30.25 11.72 -1.90
N LYS A 162 30.41 11.48 -3.19
CA LYS A 162 29.80 12.29 -4.27
C LYS A 162 28.53 11.70 -4.87
N ASN A 163 28.40 10.38 -4.90
CA ASN A 163 27.41 9.69 -5.74
C ASN A 163 26.71 8.52 -5.03
N THR A 164 26.90 8.32 -3.74
CA THR A 164 26.29 7.21 -3.02
C THR A 164 25.27 7.72 -2.02
N SER A 165 24.03 7.28 -2.12
CA SER A 165 22.99 7.53 -1.14
C SER A 165 22.87 6.30 -0.23
N LEU A 166 22.90 6.52 1.07
CA LEU A 166 22.65 5.52 2.10
C LEU A 166 21.39 5.93 2.86
N SER A 167 20.45 5.02 3.03
CA SER A 167 19.35 5.22 3.96
C SER A 167 19.16 3.98 4.84
N ALA A 168 18.89 4.20 6.12
CA ALA A 168 18.57 3.16 7.08
C ALA A 168 17.35 3.56 7.90
N GLY A 169 16.54 2.60 8.30
CA GLY A 169 15.34 2.89 9.07
C GLY A 169 14.84 1.69 9.87
N VAL A 170 14.07 1.99 10.90
CA VAL A 170 13.32 1.01 11.69
C VAL A 170 11.88 1.50 11.77
N LYS A 171 10.93 0.58 11.60
CA LYS A 171 9.50 0.85 11.63
C LYS A 171 8.81 -0.20 12.48
N TYR A 172 7.99 0.25 13.40
CA TYR A 172 7.06 -0.56 14.17
C TYR A 172 5.63 -0.35 13.66
N ARG A 173 4.86 -1.43 13.60
CA ARG A 173 3.41 -1.38 13.41
C ARG A 173 2.75 -2.29 14.43
N GLY A 174 1.67 -1.82 15.04
CA GLY A 174 0.88 -2.59 15.98
C GLY A 174 -0.60 -2.34 15.78
N SER A 175 -1.39 -3.40 15.83
CA SER A 175 -2.84 -3.36 15.87
C SER A 175 -3.32 -4.14 17.09
N LEU A 176 -4.25 -3.55 17.83
CA LEU A 176 -4.94 -4.18 18.95
C LEU A 176 -6.45 -3.98 18.74
N GLY A 177 -7.19 -5.05 18.64
CA GLY A 177 -8.63 -5.04 18.48
C GLY A 177 -9.31 -6.01 19.42
N ARG A 178 -10.62 -5.88 19.57
CA ARG A 178 -11.45 -6.86 20.27
C ARG A 178 -12.24 -7.66 19.23
N ALA A 179 -12.17 -8.98 19.28
CA ALA A 179 -12.97 -9.84 18.42
C ALA A 179 -14.43 -9.83 18.90
N TYR A 180 -15.21 -8.86 18.41
CA TYR A 180 -16.60 -8.65 18.79
C TYR A 180 -17.62 -9.16 17.74
N GLY A 181 -17.14 -9.73 16.65
CA GLY A 181 -17.97 -10.37 15.63
C GLY A 181 -18.55 -11.69 16.10
N GLY A 182 -19.07 -12.45 15.17
CA GLY A 182 -19.62 -13.78 15.39
C GLY A 182 -21.14 -13.84 15.18
N VAL A 183 -21.63 -15.06 15.05
CA VAL A 183 -23.03 -15.43 14.88
C VAL A 183 -23.35 -16.55 15.85
N GLY A 184 -24.53 -16.53 16.46
CA GLY A 184 -24.91 -17.48 17.53
C GLY A 184 -24.37 -17.05 18.89
N THR A 185 -24.38 -17.96 19.86
CA THR A 185 -23.89 -17.68 21.22
C THR A 185 -22.36 -17.67 21.23
N VAL A 186 -21.78 -16.48 21.32
CA VAL A 186 -20.34 -16.29 21.42
C VAL A 186 -19.94 -16.19 22.90
N GLY A 187 -19.18 -17.16 23.39
CA GLY A 187 -18.85 -17.25 24.81
C GLY A 187 -17.84 -16.21 25.30
N ASN A 188 -16.98 -15.68 24.43
CA ASN A 188 -15.94 -14.71 24.78
C ASN A 188 -15.57 -13.83 23.58
N HIS A 189 -15.18 -12.59 23.87
CA HIS A 189 -14.70 -11.61 22.89
C HIS A 189 -13.23 -11.24 23.18
N PRO A 190 -12.26 -12.08 22.80
CA PRO A 190 -10.88 -11.89 23.15
C PRO A 190 -10.28 -10.65 22.45
N PHE A 191 -9.21 -10.14 23.04
CA PHE A 191 -8.34 -9.21 22.34
C PHE A 191 -7.52 -9.93 21.27
N VAL A 192 -7.34 -9.27 20.15
CA VAL A 192 -6.49 -9.71 19.04
C VAL A 192 -5.42 -8.66 18.82
N SER A 193 -4.17 -9.07 18.84
CA SER A 193 -3.05 -8.16 18.53
C SER A 193 -2.17 -8.72 17.44
N VAL A 194 -1.70 -7.83 16.60
CA VAL A 194 -0.70 -8.09 15.56
C VAL A 194 0.34 -7.00 15.63
N ASN A 195 1.59 -7.37 15.72
CA ASN A 195 2.69 -6.44 15.81
C ASN A 195 3.77 -6.82 14.81
N ASP A 196 4.46 -5.85 14.26
CA ASP A 196 5.67 -6.09 13.49
C ASP A 196 6.73 -5.01 13.71
N LEU A 197 7.98 -5.43 13.66
CA LEU A 197 9.16 -4.60 13.66
C LEU A 197 9.93 -4.88 12.38
N GLU A 198 10.03 -3.86 11.56
CA GLU A 198 10.76 -3.90 10.31
C GLU A 198 11.96 -2.97 10.41
N ALA A 199 13.06 -3.51 10.09
CA ALA A 199 14.26 -2.74 10.02
C ALA A 199 14.82 -2.74 8.59
N ASN A 200 15.46 -1.64 8.06
CA ASN A 200 15.83 -1.50 6.64
C ASN A 200 17.09 -0.65 6.32
N VAL A 201 17.96 -1.05 5.34
CA VAL A 201 19.10 -0.27 4.81
C VAL A 201 19.06 -0.23 3.28
N ASN A 202 19.21 0.86 2.66
CA ASN A 202 19.30 1.02 1.21
C ASN A 202 20.60 1.75 0.84
N ILE A 203 21.30 1.22 -0.14
CA ILE A 203 22.51 1.82 -0.69
C ILE A 203 22.30 1.92 -2.20
N SER A 204 22.40 3.11 -2.75
CA SER A 204 22.34 3.33 -4.19
C SER A 204 23.41 4.31 -4.64
N GLY A 205 23.95 4.08 -5.83
CA GLY A 205 25.02 4.95 -6.34
C GLY A 205 25.51 4.58 -7.73
N GLY A 206 26.45 5.38 -8.22
CA GLY A 206 27.15 5.12 -9.48
C GLY A 206 28.57 4.60 -9.24
N PHE A 207 29.07 3.77 -10.16
CA PHE A 207 30.45 3.26 -10.11
C PHE A 207 31.52 4.32 -10.44
N GLY A 208 31.14 5.58 -10.51
CA GLY A 208 32.02 6.73 -10.76
C GLY A 208 31.43 7.70 -11.78
N ALA A 209 32.00 8.91 -11.86
CA ALA A 209 31.47 9.99 -12.69
C ALA A 209 31.43 9.67 -14.20
N LYS A 210 32.26 8.76 -14.67
CA LYS A 210 32.36 8.35 -16.10
C LYS A 210 31.69 7.00 -16.38
N SER A 211 31.24 6.26 -15.34
CA SER A 211 30.61 4.97 -15.53
C SER A 211 29.14 5.15 -15.91
N PRO A 212 28.65 4.47 -16.95
CA PRO A 212 27.22 4.42 -17.26
C PRO A 212 26.45 3.54 -16.28
N LEU A 213 27.15 2.78 -15.43
CA LEU A 213 26.56 1.83 -14.50
C LEU A 213 26.24 2.49 -13.16
N SER A 214 25.12 2.10 -12.61
CA SER A 214 24.71 2.40 -11.25
C SER A 214 24.19 1.14 -10.56
N TYR A 215 24.16 1.16 -9.25
CA TYR A 215 23.66 0.06 -8.43
C TYR A 215 22.63 0.57 -7.42
N ASP A 216 21.73 -0.31 -7.06
CA ASP A 216 20.91 -0.20 -5.86
C ASP A 216 20.97 -1.54 -5.12
N ALA A 217 21.26 -1.46 -3.86
CA ALA A 217 21.24 -2.62 -2.99
C ALA A 217 20.34 -2.34 -1.83
N ASN A 218 19.51 -3.32 -1.58
CA ASN A 218 18.60 -3.16 -0.51
C ASN A 218 18.42 -4.44 0.33
N ALA A 219 18.40 -4.38 1.69
CA ALA A 219 18.20 -5.49 2.59
C ALA A 219 17.14 -5.17 3.66
N MET A 220 16.22 -6.00 4.03
CA MET A 220 15.16 -5.84 5.02
C MET A 220 15.13 -7.05 5.95
N GLY A 221 15.00 -6.80 7.24
CA GLY A 221 14.62 -7.79 8.22
C GLY A 221 13.29 -7.40 8.86
N LEU A 222 12.44 -8.38 9.10
CA LEU A 222 11.15 -8.20 9.74
C LEU A 222 10.93 -9.30 10.76
N TYR A 223 10.45 -8.89 11.93
CA TYR A 223 9.92 -9.77 12.95
C TYR A 223 8.48 -9.38 13.24
N ALA A 224 7.55 -10.32 13.14
CA ALA A 224 6.15 -10.12 13.44
C ALA A 224 5.68 -11.14 14.47
N TRP A 225 4.82 -10.70 15.37
CA TRP A 225 4.24 -11.54 16.42
C TRP A 225 2.78 -11.18 16.66
N ASN A 226 2.02 -12.15 17.10
CA ASN A 226 0.62 -11.96 17.48
C ASN A 226 0.31 -12.67 18.82
N ASN A 227 -0.82 -12.35 19.41
CA ASN A 227 -1.24 -12.97 20.66
C ASN A 227 -1.91 -14.35 20.48
N SER A 228 -1.87 -14.91 19.28
CA SER A 228 -2.28 -16.30 18.99
C SER A 228 -1.10 -17.27 19.03
N GLY A 229 0.11 -16.79 19.41
CA GLY A 229 1.29 -17.63 19.58
C GLY A 229 2.07 -17.87 18.28
N GLU A 230 1.96 -16.99 17.29
CA GLU A 230 2.75 -17.07 16.06
C GLU A 230 3.84 -16.01 16.04
N ASP A 231 5.04 -16.43 15.75
CA ASP A 231 6.22 -15.62 15.50
C ASP A 231 6.71 -15.81 14.07
N VAL A 232 6.88 -14.72 13.33
CA VAL A 232 7.29 -14.73 11.94
C VAL A 232 8.56 -13.92 11.74
N TRP A 233 9.56 -14.55 11.17
CA TRP A 233 10.77 -13.90 10.69
C TRP A 233 10.79 -13.84 9.17
N ARG A 234 11.09 -12.68 8.62
CA ARG A 234 11.27 -12.50 7.18
C ARG A 234 12.51 -11.67 6.91
N PHE A 235 13.26 -12.06 5.89
CA PHE A 235 14.30 -11.22 5.33
C PHE A 235 14.14 -11.10 3.82
N ASN A 236 14.56 -9.97 3.28
CA ASN A 236 14.64 -9.73 1.84
C ASN A 236 15.94 -9.00 1.56
N VAL A 237 16.69 -9.45 0.55
CA VAL A 237 17.87 -8.78 0.03
C VAL A 237 17.71 -8.62 -1.47
N ASN A 238 17.84 -7.42 -1.97
CA ASN A 238 17.80 -7.12 -3.39
C ASN A 238 19.09 -6.43 -3.79
N TYR A 239 19.63 -6.80 -4.92
CA TYR A 239 20.74 -6.12 -5.56
C TYR A 239 20.38 -5.85 -7.02
N GLY A 240 20.37 -4.60 -7.43
CA GLY A 240 20.09 -4.14 -8.77
C GLY A 240 21.34 -3.52 -9.42
N LEU A 241 21.67 -3.96 -10.62
CA LEU A 241 22.66 -3.36 -11.48
C LEU A 241 21.95 -2.69 -12.66
N LEU A 242 22.15 -1.39 -12.84
CA LEU A 242 21.46 -0.57 -13.83
C LEU A 242 22.42 0.01 -14.87
N GLY A 243 21.93 0.26 -16.08
CA GLY A 243 22.67 0.95 -17.13
C GLY A 243 23.49 0.03 -18.04
N LEU A 244 23.30 -1.28 -18.00
CA LEU A 244 23.98 -2.24 -18.88
C LEU A 244 23.68 -1.97 -20.36
N ASN A 245 22.46 -1.55 -20.69
CA ASN A 245 22.04 -1.16 -22.04
C ASN A 245 22.83 0.04 -22.60
N LYS A 246 23.48 0.83 -21.75
CA LYS A 246 24.36 1.92 -22.16
C LYS A 246 25.75 1.43 -22.60
N ILE A 247 26.12 0.22 -22.18
CA ILE A 247 27.35 -0.45 -22.64
C ILE A 247 27.09 -1.08 -24.00
N ARG A 248 25.98 -1.83 -24.10
CA ARG A 248 25.51 -2.40 -25.37
C ARG A 248 23.97 -2.39 -25.36
N SER A 249 23.37 -1.91 -26.42
CA SER A 249 21.95 -1.67 -26.55
C SER A 249 21.04 -2.90 -26.41
N TRP A 250 21.57 -4.10 -26.62
CA TRP A 250 20.84 -5.36 -26.47
C TRP A 250 20.82 -5.89 -25.01
N LEU A 251 21.70 -5.35 -24.15
CA LEU A 251 21.72 -5.74 -22.74
C LEU A 251 20.51 -5.18 -22.00
N PRO A 252 20.07 -5.81 -20.90
CA PRO A 252 18.99 -5.30 -20.07
C PRO A 252 19.33 -3.93 -19.48
N ASN A 253 18.31 -3.12 -19.23
CA ASN A 253 18.48 -1.85 -18.53
C ASN A 253 18.89 -2.05 -17.08
N ARG A 254 18.34 -3.12 -16.49
CA ARG A 254 18.53 -3.51 -15.10
C ARG A 254 18.63 -5.03 -15.00
N VAL A 255 19.43 -5.49 -14.08
CA VAL A 255 19.43 -6.88 -13.61
C VAL A 255 19.27 -6.85 -12.12
N THR A 256 18.28 -7.55 -11.61
CA THR A 256 18.01 -7.66 -10.18
C THR A 256 18.23 -9.10 -9.72
N LEU A 257 18.98 -9.24 -8.64
CA LEU A 257 19.07 -10.46 -7.86
C LEU A 257 18.28 -10.23 -6.57
N HIS A 258 17.28 -11.05 -6.33
CA HIS A 258 16.46 -11.02 -5.13
C HIS A 258 16.67 -12.31 -4.36
N TRP A 259 16.88 -12.19 -3.05
CA TRP A 259 16.90 -13.30 -2.11
C TRP A 259 15.98 -12.97 -0.94
N SER A 260 15.05 -13.85 -0.67
CA SER A 260 14.12 -13.72 0.46
C SER A 260 14.03 -15.02 1.23
N GLY A 261 13.66 -14.90 2.49
CA GLY A 261 13.36 -16.05 3.33
C GLY A 261 12.32 -15.68 4.38
N VAL A 262 11.51 -16.64 4.73
CA VAL A 262 10.47 -16.58 5.75
C VAL A 262 10.58 -17.79 6.64
N GLN A 263 10.48 -17.57 7.94
CA GLN A 263 10.29 -18.61 8.93
C GLN A 263 9.11 -18.20 9.81
N SER A 264 8.16 -19.08 9.98
CA SER A 264 7.06 -18.93 10.94
C SER A 264 7.13 -20.09 11.92
N ASP A 265 7.22 -19.75 13.19
CA ASP A 265 7.12 -20.68 14.30
C ASP A 265 5.78 -20.44 14.99
N ALA A 266 5.01 -21.48 15.20
CA ALA A 266 3.69 -21.37 15.78
C ALA A 266 3.54 -22.29 16.98
N GLU A 267 3.36 -21.69 18.16
CA GLU A 267 2.95 -22.39 19.37
C GLU A 267 1.42 -22.34 19.47
N GLY A 268 0.73 -23.43 19.24
CA GLY A 268 -0.72 -23.44 19.40
C GLY A 268 -1.32 -24.85 19.42
N ASP A 269 -2.42 -24.98 20.14
CA ASP A 269 -3.23 -26.19 20.14
C ASP A 269 -3.67 -26.49 18.70
N ASN A 270 -3.37 -27.72 18.26
CA ASN A 270 -3.85 -28.27 17.01
C ASN A 270 -5.37 -28.39 17.08
N ASN A 271 -6.09 -27.30 16.87
CA ASN A 271 -7.52 -27.38 16.63
C ASN A 271 -7.73 -27.64 15.13
N PRO A 272 -8.06 -28.88 14.73
CA PRO A 272 -8.22 -29.24 13.31
C PRO A 272 -9.37 -28.50 12.63
N GLU A 273 -10.29 -27.87 13.39
CA GLU A 273 -11.43 -27.12 12.85
C GLU A 273 -11.07 -25.68 12.49
N ILE A 274 -10.02 -25.11 13.11
CA ILE A 274 -9.58 -23.73 12.88
C ILE A 274 -8.34 -23.67 11.98
N GLY A 275 -7.73 -24.84 11.72
CA GLY A 275 -6.49 -24.99 10.97
C GLY A 275 -5.29 -25.14 11.92
N ALA A 276 -4.45 -26.14 11.66
CA ALA A 276 -3.23 -26.33 12.40
C ALA A 276 -2.21 -25.25 12.05
N LEU A 277 -1.62 -24.65 13.07
CA LEU A 277 -0.40 -23.84 12.92
C LEU A 277 0.74 -24.78 12.53
N TYR A 278 1.36 -24.51 11.39
CA TYR A 278 2.53 -25.26 10.96
C TYR A 278 3.76 -24.38 11.01
N ASP A 279 4.86 -24.95 11.46
CA ASP A 279 6.16 -24.38 11.19
C ASP A 279 6.31 -24.25 9.68
N TYR A 280 6.49 -23.03 9.24
CA TYR A 280 6.64 -22.72 7.84
C TYR A 280 8.04 -22.17 7.58
N TYR A 281 8.69 -22.71 6.59
CA TYR A 281 9.97 -22.18 6.10
C TYR A 281 9.95 -22.09 4.59
N ASP A 282 10.35 -20.95 4.08
CA ASP A 282 10.43 -20.64 2.66
C ASP A 282 11.69 -19.81 2.40
N THR A 283 12.43 -20.14 1.36
CA THR A 283 13.48 -19.27 0.84
C THR A 283 13.43 -19.25 -0.68
N SER A 284 13.52 -18.06 -1.25
CA SER A 284 13.52 -17.89 -2.70
C SER A 284 14.73 -17.08 -3.16
N VAL A 285 15.26 -17.44 -4.33
CA VAL A 285 16.26 -16.69 -5.05
C VAL A 285 15.74 -16.41 -6.44
N THR A 286 15.59 -15.14 -6.77
CA THR A 286 15.08 -14.71 -8.06
C THR A 286 16.13 -13.89 -8.81
N PHE A 287 16.37 -14.23 -10.06
CA PHE A 287 17.22 -13.46 -10.97
C PHE A 287 16.35 -12.85 -12.06
N VAL A 288 16.35 -11.53 -12.18
CA VAL A 288 15.41 -10.79 -13.04
C VAL A 288 16.14 -9.74 -13.89
N PRO A 289 16.44 -10.02 -15.15
CA PRO A 289 16.78 -9.01 -16.15
C PRO A 289 15.52 -8.26 -16.64
N GLU A 290 15.68 -6.95 -16.84
CA GLU A 290 14.63 -6.04 -17.29
C GLU A 290 15.11 -5.26 -18.52
N TRP A 291 14.29 -5.20 -19.57
CA TRP A 291 14.53 -4.41 -20.77
C TRP A 291 13.44 -3.34 -20.91
N SER A 292 13.88 -2.11 -21.16
CA SER A 292 12.96 -1.03 -21.62
C SER A 292 13.32 -0.71 -23.05
N LEU A 293 12.47 -1.12 -23.95
CA LEU A 293 12.61 -0.93 -25.40
C LEU A 293 11.63 0.16 -25.87
N ARG A 294 11.95 0.80 -26.97
CA ARG A 294 11.01 1.72 -27.63
C ARG A 294 10.89 1.34 -29.11
N ILE A 295 9.71 0.91 -29.49
CA ILE A 295 9.41 0.56 -30.88
C ILE A 295 8.82 1.79 -31.59
N GLY A 296 9.61 2.38 -32.48
CA GLY A 296 9.29 3.68 -33.07
C GLY A 296 9.31 4.80 -32.02
N LYS A 297 8.45 5.82 -32.22
CA LYS A 297 8.39 7.00 -31.35
C LYS A 297 7.43 6.83 -30.16
N ASN A 298 6.39 6.01 -30.31
CA ASN A 298 5.19 6.06 -29.45
C ASN A 298 4.87 4.74 -28.75
N LEU A 299 5.69 3.70 -28.90
CA LEU A 299 5.43 2.39 -28.30
C LEU A 299 6.59 1.99 -27.38
N PRO A 300 6.60 2.42 -26.10
CA PRO A 300 7.48 1.87 -25.09
C PRO A 300 7.05 0.44 -24.75
N VAL A 301 8.01 -0.47 -24.65
CA VAL A 301 7.78 -1.87 -24.24
C VAL A 301 8.75 -2.18 -23.12
N GLU A 302 8.22 -2.59 -21.99
CA GLU A 302 8.99 -3.06 -20.85
C GLU A 302 8.84 -4.57 -20.76
N ILE A 303 9.96 -5.27 -20.75
CA ILE A 303 10.03 -6.73 -20.67
C ILE A 303 10.85 -7.11 -19.46
N MET A 304 10.33 -7.98 -18.66
CA MET A 304 11.00 -8.59 -17.53
C MET A 304 10.84 -10.10 -17.66
N VAL A 305 11.92 -10.84 -17.54
CA VAL A 305 11.88 -12.30 -17.51
C VAL A 305 12.87 -12.74 -16.44
N GLY A 306 12.42 -13.48 -15.48
CA GLY A 306 13.23 -13.97 -14.40
C GLY A 306 12.90 -15.42 -14.05
N TYR A 307 13.68 -15.98 -13.20
CA TYR A 307 13.46 -17.31 -12.65
C TYR A 307 13.51 -17.22 -11.12
N ASP A 308 12.46 -17.74 -10.48
CA ASP A 308 12.36 -17.84 -9.03
C ASP A 308 12.51 -19.29 -8.62
N HIS A 309 13.52 -19.54 -7.79
CA HIS A 309 13.76 -20.85 -7.19
C HIS A 309 13.36 -20.80 -5.72
N MET A 310 12.36 -21.58 -5.36
CA MET A 310 11.79 -21.58 -4.03
C MET A 310 12.01 -22.93 -3.36
N ILE A 311 12.62 -22.90 -2.18
CA ILE A 311 12.79 -24.05 -1.30
C ILE A 311 11.75 -23.92 -0.18
N TYR A 312 10.93 -24.93 -0.03
CA TYR A 312 9.80 -24.96 0.88
C TYR A 312 9.86 -26.18 1.79
N LYS A 313 9.78 -25.97 3.11
CA LYS A 313 9.73 -27.07 4.09
C LYS A 313 8.27 -27.34 4.43
N GLY A 314 7.80 -28.54 4.13
CA GLY A 314 6.43 -29.00 4.42
C GLY A 314 5.61 -29.39 3.19
N ALA A 315 5.99 -28.97 1.99
CA ALA A 315 5.41 -29.48 0.75
C ALA A 315 6.42 -30.27 -0.06
N LYS A 316 5.93 -31.32 -0.74
CA LYS A 316 6.78 -32.19 -1.58
C LYS A 316 7.23 -31.53 -2.90
N ASN A 317 6.78 -30.32 -3.20
CA ASN A 317 7.02 -29.67 -4.49
C ASN A 317 7.67 -28.31 -4.28
N SER A 318 8.84 -28.08 -4.88
CA SER A 318 9.40 -26.75 -5.07
C SER A 318 8.43 -25.95 -5.97
N LEU A 319 8.15 -24.71 -5.61
CA LEU A 319 7.35 -23.80 -6.44
C LEU A 319 8.24 -23.02 -7.41
N ASP A 320 9.15 -23.72 -8.08
CA ASP A 320 9.97 -23.11 -9.11
C ASP A 320 9.10 -22.49 -10.21
N GLY A 321 9.52 -21.34 -10.68
CA GLY A 321 8.72 -20.67 -11.69
C GLY A 321 9.44 -19.57 -12.46
N VAL A 322 9.01 -19.41 -13.68
CA VAL A 322 9.36 -18.22 -14.46
C VAL A 322 8.56 -17.05 -13.91
N VAL A 323 9.24 -15.95 -13.60
CA VAL A 323 8.64 -14.65 -13.32
C VAL A 323 8.81 -13.80 -14.56
N ALA A 324 7.72 -13.35 -15.15
CA ALA A 324 7.78 -12.59 -16.39
C ALA A 324 6.72 -11.48 -16.42
N SER A 325 7.06 -10.37 -17.02
CA SER A 325 6.07 -9.35 -17.36
C SER A 325 6.38 -8.67 -18.69
N ILE A 326 5.32 -8.29 -19.38
CA ILE A 326 5.37 -7.43 -20.55
C ILE A 326 4.37 -6.31 -20.31
N ALA A 327 4.87 -5.06 -20.34
CA ALA A 327 4.03 -3.88 -20.26
C ALA A 327 4.30 -2.98 -21.45
N THR A 328 3.25 -2.46 -22.06
CA THR A 328 3.34 -1.54 -23.19
C THR A 328 2.21 -0.52 -23.15
N SER A 329 2.46 0.64 -23.73
CA SER A 329 1.46 1.68 -23.92
C SER A 329 1.63 2.32 -25.30
N PHE A 330 0.59 2.96 -25.82
CA PHE A 330 0.69 3.72 -27.06
C PHE A 330 0.56 5.21 -26.78
N ASP A 331 1.72 5.87 -26.63
CA ASP A 331 1.85 7.23 -26.08
C ASP A 331 1.75 8.34 -27.13
N LYS A 332 1.05 8.11 -28.23
CA LYS A 332 0.94 9.11 -29.31
C LYS A 332 0.10 10.33 -28.91
N TYR A 333 -0.95 10.10 -28.14
CA TYR A 333 -1.89 11.14 -27.73
C TYR A 333 -2.04 11.12 -26.23
N SER A 334 -1.87 12.26 -25.56
CA SER A 334 -2.03 12.37 -24.10
C SER A 334 -3.47 12.17 -23.66
N PHE A 335 -4.43 12.52 -24.50
CA PHE A 335 -5.85 12.36 -24.21
C PHE A 335 -6.33 10.90 -24.26
N ALA A 336 -5.58 9.98 -24.89
CA ALA A 336 -5.96 8.57 -24.94
C ALA A 336 -4.70 7.70 -25.13
N VAL A 337 -4.25 7.09 -24.04
CA VAL A 337 -3.09 6.21 -23.98
C VAL A 337 -3.57 4.80 -23.66
N PRO A 338 -3.84 3.95 -24.66
CA PRO A 338 -4.12 2.54 -24.39
C PRO A 338 -2.87 1.84 -23.89
N TYR A 339 -3.06 0.86 -23.00
CA TYR A 339 -1.98 0.07 -22.43
C TYR A 339 -2.37 -1.39 -22.24
N LEU A 340 -1.36 -2.24 -22.19
CA LEU A 340 -1.47 -3.67 -21.92
C LEU A 340 -0.39 -4.08 -20.94
N THR A 341 -0.75 -4.87 -19.93
CA THR A 341 0.18 -5.52 -19.00
C THR A 341 -0.14 -7.00 -18.91
N LEU A 342 0.83 -7.84 -19.16
CA LEU A 342 0.79 -9.27 -18.89
C LEU A 342 1.89 -9.58 -17.90
N ALA A 343 1.57 -10.27 -16.82
CA ALA A 343 2.57 -10.62 -15.81
C ALA A 343 2.24 -11.94 -15.15
N ASN A 344 3.27 -12.64 -14.71
CA ASN A 344 3.15 -13.68 -13.71
C ASN A 344 4.15 -13.41 -12.59
N ASP A 345 3.78 -13.80 -11.39
CA ASP A 345 4.54 -13.56 -10.18
C ASP A 345 4.34 -14.68 -9.17
N VAL A 346 5.31 -14.87 -8.29
CA VAL A 346 5.20 -15.73 -7.13
C VAL A 346 5.11 -14.85 -5.89
N GLN A 347 4.03 -14.95 -5.15
CA GLN A 347 3.76 -14.14 -3.98
C GLN A 347 3.67 -15.01 -2.74
N THR A 348 4.44 -14.67 -1.72
CA THR A 348 4.27 -15.21 -0.37
C THR A 348 3.54 -14.18 0.48
N LYS A 349 2.33 -14.50 0.88
CA LYS A 349 1.53 -13.70 1.79
C LYS A 349 1.59 -14.33 3.18
N LEU A 350 2.02 -13.56 4.16
CA LEU A 350 2.18 -14.02 5.53
C LEU A 350 0.88 -13.86 6.32
N THR A 351 0.71 -14.61 7.39
CA THR A 351 -0.42 -14.45 8.33
C THR A 351 -0.57 -13.00 8.77
N ARG A 352 0.54 -12.32 9.09
CA ARG A 352 0.51 -10.90 9.46
C ARG A 352 -0.11 -10.00 8.38
N ASP A 353 0.11 -10.28 7.10
CA ASP A 353 -0.42 -9.47 6.01
C ASP A 353 -1.95 -9.59 5.96
N TYR A 354 -2.47 -10.80 6.19
CA TYR A 354 -3.89 -11.04 6.33
C TYR A 354 -4.48 -10.39 7.57
N LEU A 355 -3.82 -10.54 8.73
CA LEU A 355 -4.28 -9.97 9.99
C LEU A 355 -4.19 -8.43 9.98
N TRP A 356 -3.31 -7.85 9.15
CA TRP A 356 -3.26 -6.41 8.97
C TRP A 356 -4.42 -5.90 8.08
N GLU A 357 -4.82 -6.69 7.08
CA GLU A 357 -5.99 -6.42 6.24
C GLU A 357 -7.30 -6.69 7.00
N SER A 358 -7.39 -7.83 7.69
CA SER A 358 -8.54 -8.24 8.51
C SER A 358 -8.06 -8.66 9.90
N PRO A 359 -7.98 -7.73 10.87
CA PRO A 359 -7.43 -8.01 12.20
C PRO A 359 -8.26 -9.01 13.00
N PHE A 360 -9.44 -9.33 12.53
CA PHE A 360 -10.37 -10.25 13.19
C PHE A 360 -10.34 -11.68 12.62
N MET A 361 -9.49 -11.94 11.67
CA MET A 361 -9.28 -13.30 11.15
C MET A 361 -8.60 -14.16 12.23
N ALA A 362 -9.06 -15.37 12.42
CA ALA A 362 -8.52 -16.27 13.44
C ALA A 362 -7.08 -16.61 13.13
N MET A 363 -6.82 -17.06 11.93
CA MET A 363 -5.50 -17.28 11.35
C MET A 363 -5.62 -17.50 9.86
N ALA A 364 -4.61 -17.02 9.13
CA ALA A 364 -4.39 -17.38 7.76
C ALA A 364 -3.03 -18.07 7.68
N TYR A 365 -2.96 -19.18 6.98
CA TYR A 365 -1.69 -19.83 6.71
C TYR A 365 -0.81 -18.91 5.86
N PRO A 366 0.51 -18.86 6.11
CA PRO A 366 1.43 -18.37 5.12
C PRO A 366 1.18 -19.12 3.82
N ASP A 367 0.90 -18.42 2.77
CA ASP A 367 0.55 -19.01 1.49
C ASP A 367 1.42 -18.46 0.39
N THR A 368 2.13 -19.35 -0.29
CA THR A 368 2.86 -19.01 -1.49
C THR A 368 2.03 -19.40 -2.69
N ARG A 369 1.76 -18.42 -3.51
CA ARG A 369 0.88 -18.55 -4.67
C ARG A 369 1.52 -17.98 -5.92
N LYS A 370 1.20 -18.59 -7.05
CA LYS A 370 1.45 -18.00 -8.37
C LYS A 370 0.26 -17.14 -8.75
N VAL A 371 0.55 -15.98 -9.28
CA VAL A 371 -0.46 -15.03 -9.76
C VAL A 371 -0.17 -14.71 -11.22
N PHE A 372 -1.16 -14.91 -12.08
CA PHE A 372 -1.09 -14.47 -13.47
C PHE A 372 -2.03 -13.30 -13.66
N LEU A 373 -1.53 -12.22 -14.21
CA LEU A 373 -2.24 -10.99 -14.49
C LEU A 373 -2.28 -10.72 -15.99
N ALA A 374 -3.46 -10.42 -16.49
CA ALA A 374 -3.66 -9.77 -17.77
C ALA A 374 -4.51 -8.52 -17.56
N GLU A 375 -3.98 -7.36 -17.87
CA GLU A 375 -4.67 -6.07 -17.72
C GLU A 375 -4.59 -5.31 -19.05
N VAL A 376 -5.73 -4.76 -19.47
CA VAL A 376 -5.84 -3.85 -20.59
C VAL A 376 -6.61 -2.61 -20.15
N GLY A 377 -6.20 -1.46 -20.62
CA GLY A 377 -6.87 -0.23 -20.26
C GLY A 377 -6.54 0.95 -21.17
N VAL A 378 -7.18 2.05 -20.88
CA VAL A 378 -6.90 3.34 -21.48
C VAL A 378 -6.86 4.40 -20.37
N ARG A 379 -5.92 5.31 -20.46
CA ARG A 379 -5.80 6.47 -19.58
C ARG A 379 -5.56 7.71 -20.40
N GLY A 380 -5.93 8.85 -19.89
CA GLY A 380 -5.71 10.09 -20.58
C GLY A 380 -6.00 11.33 -19.77
N GLU A 381 -5.62 12.45 -20.35
CA GLU A 381 -5.86 13.79 -19.84
C GLU A 381 -6.53 14.62 -20.92
N SER A 382 -7.59 15.34 -20.60
CA SER A 382 -8.29 16.22 -21.50
C SER A 382 -8.77 17.47 -20.76
N GLY A 383 -8.07 18.58 -20.95
CA GLY A 383 -8.33 19.81 -20.19
C GLY A 383 -8.15 19.59 -18.70
N GLU A 384 -9.21 19.83 -17.96
CA GLU A 384 -9.26 19.70 -16.49
C GLU A 384 -9.59 18.28 -16.00
N MET A 385 -9.70 17.33 -16.92
CA MET A 385 -10.10 15.96 -16.60
C MET A 385 -8.96 14.99 -16.82
N THR A 386 -8.78 14.08 -15.87
CA THR A 386 -7.93 12.88 -15.98
C THR A 386 -8.80 11.64 -15.86
N TYR A 387 -8.48 10.59 -16.58
CA TYR A 387 -9.24 9.36 -16.50
C TYR A 387 -8.39 8.11 -16.71
N LYS A 388 -8.83 7.01 -16.11
CA LYS A 388 -8.31 5.67 -16.34
C LYS A 388 -9.47 4.68 -16.37
N LEU A 389 -9.51 3.86 -17.41
CA LEU A 389 -10.41 2.72 -17.51
C LEU A 389 -9.57 1.48 -17.72
N SER A 390 -9.82 0.44 -16.94
CA SER A 390 -9.09 -0.82 -17.06
C SER A 390 -9.97 -2.04 -16.82
N GLY A 391 -9.62 -3.13 -17.50
CA GLY A 391 -10.15 -4.45 -17.24
C GLY A 391 -8.98 -5.41 -17.00
N SER A 392 -9.07 -6.23 -15.98
CA SER A 392 -8.04 -7.22 -15.70
C SER A 392 -8.61 -8.59 -15.32
N SER A 393 -7.84 -9.61 -15.65
CA SER A 393 -8.05 -10.99 -15.21
C SER A 393 -6.86 -11.42 -14.39
N ARG A 394 -7.11 -11.92 -13.19
CA ARG A 394 -6.08 -12.51 -12.33
C ARG A 394 -6.41 -13.95 -12.06
N TYR A 395 -5.43 -14.83 -12.23
CA TYR A 395 -5.53 -16.23 -11.86
C TYR A 395 -4.61 -16.49 -10.68
N PHE A 396 -5.16 -17.06 -9.62
CA PHE A 396 -4.46 -17.38 -8.38
C PHE A 396 -4.41 -18.89 -8.22
N THR A 397 -3.23 -19.47 -8.01
CA THR A 397 -3.13 -20.88 -7.64
C THR A 397 -3.72 -21.16 -6.26
N ALA A 398 -3.70 -20.15 -5.37
CA ALA A 398 -4.42 -20.17 -4.10
C ALA A 398 -5.04 -18.79 -3.84
N TYR A 399 -6.30 -18.77 -3.42
CA TYR A 399 -7.07 -17.58 -3.10
C TYR A 399 -7.75 -17.77 -1.75
N LEU A 400 -7.48 -16.88 -0.80
CA LEU A 400 -8.02 -16.93 0.56
C LEU A 400 -9.13 -15.90 0.74
N TYR A 401 -10.13 -16.27 1.53
CA TYR A 401 -11.31 -15.45 1.81
C TYR A 401 -11.86 -15.70 3.20
N GLU A 402 -12.76 -14.84 3.64
CA GLU A 402 -13.39 -14.92 4.95
C GLU A 402 -14.45 -16.00 5.00
N VAL A 403 -14.52 -16.70 6.14
CA VAL A 403 -15.54 -17.70 6.48
C VAL A 403 -16.01 -17.45 7.91
N VAL A 404 -17.30 -17.52 8.14
CA VAL A 404 -17.91 -17.38 9.46
C VAL A 404 -18.11 -18.75 10.08
N VAL A 405 -17.66 -18.95 11.31
CA VAL A 405 -17.94 -20.14 12.09
C VAL A 405 -18.90 -19.75 13.21
N VAL A 406 -20.04 -20.45 13.30
CA VAL A 406 -21.06 -20.16 14.32
C VAL A 406 -20.50 -20.44 15.72
N GLY A 407 -20.70 -19.52 16.64
CA GLY A 407 -20.15 -19.58 17.99
C GLY A 407 -18.74 -19.03 18.15
N GLU A 408 -18.01 -18.78 17.06
CA GLU A 408 -16.68 -18.22 17.08
C GLU A 408 -16.70 -16.70 16.84
N PRO A 409 -15.96 -15.93 17.66
CA PRO A 409 -15.91 -14.46 17.50
C PRO A 409 -15.01 -14.04 16.34
N ARG A 410 -14.10 -14.89 15.86
CA ARG A 410 -13.16 -14.61 14.78
C ARG A 410 -13.62 -15.21 13.46
N LEU A 411 -13.22 -14.56 12.36
CA LEU A 411 -13.42 -15.09 11.02
C LEU A 411 -12.39 -16.19 10.74
N ALA A 412 -12.84 -17.31 10.23
CA ALA A 412 -11.98 -18.35 9.70
C ALA A 412 -11.53 -18.02 8.27
N CYS A 413 -10.49 -18.72 7.81
CA CYS A 413 -9.94 -18.56 6.48
C CYS A 413 -10.42 -19.69 5.57
N GLY A 414 -11.20 -19.35 4.55
CA GLY A 414 -11.52 -20.26 3.44
C GLY A 414 -10.44 -20.18 2.35
N ARG A 415 -10.32 -21.26 1.58
CA ARG A 415 -9.34 -21.35 0.48
C ARG A 415 -9.98 -21.92 -0.78
N SER A 416 -9.66 -21.30 -1.92
CA SER A 416 -9.89 -21.89 -3.24
C SER A 416 -8.58 -22.04 -4.00
N THR A 417 -8.52 -23.05 -4.87
CA THR A 417 -7.38 -23.27 -5.77
C THR A 417 -7.81 -23.04 -7.21
N GLY A 418 -6.89 -22.59 -8.04
CA GLY A 418 -7.19 -22.30 -9.44
C GLY A 418 -8.23 -21.19 -9.63
N GLN A 419 -8.29 -20.20 -8.73
CA GLN A 419 -9.29 -19.15 -8.73
C GLN A 419 -8.98 -18.07 -9.77
N ARG A 420 -9.90 -17.84 -10.67
CA ARG A 420 -9.86 -16.68 -11.56
C ARG A 420 -10.71 -15.55 -10.98
N VAL A 421 -10.17 -14.32 -11.01
CA VAL A 421 -10.86 -13.11 -10.58
C VAL A 421 -10.81 -12.09 -11.70
N TRP A 422 -11.95 -11.49 -12.00
CA TRP A 422 -12.08 -10.42 -12.99
C TRP A 422 -12.26 -9.08 -12.27
N TYR A 423 -11.57 -8.07 -12.74
CA TYR A 423 -11.71 -6.70 -12.26
C TYR A 423 -12.00 -5.78 -13.44
N ALA A 424 -12.85 -4.81 -13.22
CA ALA A 424 -13.00 -3.66 -14.10
C ALA A 424 -13.01 -2.39 -13.24
N ASP A 425 -12.13 -1.45 -13.56
CA ASP A 425 -11.94 -0.24 -12.77
C ASP A 425 -12.05 0.99 -13.67
N ALA A 426 -12.73 2.00 -13.15
CA ALA A 426 -12.82 3.32 -13.75
C ALA A 426 -12.42 4.36 -12.71
N GLU A 427 -11.52 5.25 -13.07
CA GLU A 427 -11.09 6.40 -12.29
C GLU A 427 -11.29 7.67 -13.10
N LEU A 428 -11.87 8.68 -12.49
CA LEU A 428 -12.08 10.01 -13.04
C LEU A 428 -11.58 11.05 -12.05
N GLY A 429 -10.67 11.91 -12.46
CA GLY A 429 -10.28 13.13 -11.77
C GLY A 429 -10.79 14.34 -12.52
N TRP A 430 -11.33 15.31 -11.83
CA TRP A 430 -11.84 16.56 -12.40
C TRP A 430 -11.40 17.75 -11.54
N HIS A 431 -10.63 18.63 -12.15
CA HIS A 431 -10.01 19.81 -11.52
C HIS A 431 -10.48 21.09 -12.23
N PRO A 432 -11.77 21.48 -12.13
CA PRO A 432 -12.32 22.61 -12.87
C PRO A 432 -11.75 23.96 -12.44
N SER A 433 -11.09 24.01 -11.32
CA SER A 433 -10.38 25.19 -10.81
C SER A 433 -9.35 24.75 -9.76
N GLU A 434 -8.43 25.65 -9.41
CA GLU A 434 -7.47 25.46 -8.31
C GLU A 434 -8.16 25.25 -6.94
N ARG A 435 -9.47 25.55 -6.85
CA ARG A 435 -10.25 25.49 -5.61
C ARG A 435 -11.17 24.28 -5.51
N LEU A 436 -11.33 23.50 -6.56
CA LEU A 436 -12.20 22.34 -6.58
C LEU A 436 -11.50 21.15 -7.24
N ASP A 437 -11.39 20.08 -6.50
CA ASP A 437 -10.90 18.78 -6.91
C ASP A 437 -11.99 17.74 -6.65
N VAL A 438 -12.32 16.93 -7.66
CA VAL A 438 -13.27 15.83 -7.54
C VAL A 438 -12.64 14.58 -8.11
N ARG A 439 -12.67 13.49 -7.35
CA ARG A 439 -12.24 12.17 -7.80
C ARG A 439 -13.38 11.17 -7.66
N ALA A 440 -13.61 10.39 -8.69
CA ALA A 440 -14.56 9.29 -8.67
C ALA A 440 -13.85 7.99 -9.05
N LEU A 441 -14.08 6.94 -8.27
CA LEU A 441 -13.57 5.59 -8.48
C LEU A 441 -14.77 4.64 -8.56
N LEU A 442 -14.79 3.78 -9.56
CA LEU A 442 -15.77 2.70 -9.69
C LEU A 442 -15.02 1.40 -9.96
N GLY A 443 -15.23 0.41 -9.13
CA GLY A 443 -14.64 -0.92 -9.28
C GLY A 443 -15.71 -2.00 -9.38
N TYR A 444 -15.43 -2.99 -10.20
CA TYR A 444 -16.21 -4.22 -10.30
C TYR A 444 -15.31 -5.42 -10.12
N THR A 445 -15.71 -6.37 -9.28
CA THR A 445 -14.99 -7.61 -9.01
C THR A 445 -15.92 -8.79 -9.20
N ALA A 446 -15.50 -9.79 -9.97
CA ALA A 446 -16.23 -11.02 -10.13
C ALA A 446 -15.29 -12.24 -9.99
N LEU A 447 -15.73 -13.23 -9.22
CA LEU A 447 -15.07 -14.52 -9.18
C LEU A 447 -15.49 -15.35 -10.39
N GLY A 448 -14.51 -15.90 -11.09
CA GLY A 448 -14.71 -16.95 -12.07
C GLY A 448 -14.75 -18.33 -11.39
N THR A 449 -14.69 -19.39 -12.19
CA THR A 449 -14.61 -20.76 -11.70
C THR A 449 -13.31 -21.01 -10.95
N ALA A 450 -13.39 -21.72 -9.84
CA ALA A 450 -12.26 -22.30 -9.13
C ALA A 450 -12.13 -23.80 -9.44
N GLU A 451 -10.94 -24.37 -9.35
CA GLU A 451 -10.73 -25.81 -9.45
C GLU A 451 -11.29 -26.53 -8.23
N SER A 452 -11.07 -25.96 -7.05
CA SER A 452 -11.69 -26.39 -5.80
C SER A 452 -11.90 -25.21 -4.86
N SER A 453 -12.89 -25.31 -3.98
CA SER A 453 -13.18 -24.33 -2.96
C SER A 453 -13.62 -25.02 -1.69
N THR A 454 -13.12 -24.57 -0.54
CA THR A 454 -13.48 -25.12 0.77
C THR A 454 -14.85 -24.65 1.24
N ALA A 455 -15.27 -23.46 0.79
CA ALA A 455 -16.53 -22.86 1.22
C ALA A 455 -17.06 -21.86 0.17
N HIS A 456 -18.33 -21.51 0.27
CA HIS A 456 -18.93 -20.47 -0.58
C HIS A 456 -18.39 -19.10 -0.26
N TYR A 457 -18.05 -18.31 -1.29
CA TYR A 457 -17.66 -16.92 -1.15
C TYR A 457 -18.02 -16.13 -2.42
N SER A 458 -18.64 -14.99 -2.24
CA SER A 458 -18.89 -14.00 -3.30
C SER A 458 -18.50 -12.62 -2.78
N PRO A 459 -17.42 -12.02 -3.28
CA PRO A 459 -16.96 -10.71 -2.82
C PRO A 459 -17.97 -9.63 -3.17
N ARG A 460 -17.79 -8.45 -2.58
CA ARG A 460 -18.52 -7.24 -3.01
C ARG A 460 -18.23 -6.98 -4.48
N LYS A 461 -19.26 -7.13 -5.33
CA LYS A 461 -19.11 -7.03 -6.78
C LYS A 461 -18.83 -5.60 -7.22
N TRP A 462 -19.47 -4.65 -6.58
CA TRP A 462 -19.34 -3.23 -6.93
C TRP A 462 -18.82 -2.44 -5.74
N ASN A 463 -17.92 -1.53 -6.02
CA ASN A 463 -17.49 -0.48 -5.12
C ASN A 463 -17.45 0.85 -5.88
N ALA A 464 -17.91 1.91 -5.26
CA ALA A 464 -17.84 3.26 -5.81
C ALA A 464 -17.41 4.22 -4.71
N THR A 465 -16.48 5.10 -5.03
CA THR A 465 -16.02 6.14 -4.12
C THR A 465 -16.02 7.46 -4.86
N VAL A 466 -16.60 8.47 -4.28
CA VAL A 466 -16.52 9.86 -4.76
C VAL A 466 -15.95 10.71 -3.64
N GLU A 467 -14.86 11.40 -3.96
CA GLU A 467 -14.20 12.34 -3.07
C GLU A 467 -14.23 13.73 -3.72
N ALA A 468 -14.59 14.73 -2.96
CA ALA A 468 -14.56 16.12 -3.39
C ALA A 468 -13.83 16.96 -2.35
N ARG A 469 -13.00 17.86 -2.82
CA ARG A 469 -12.32 18.85 -2.01
C ARG A 469 -12.57 20.23 -2.59
N TRP A 470 -13.07 21.12 -1.78
CA TRP A 470 -13.44 22.47 -2.16
C TRP A 470 -12.85 23.49 -1.19
N MET A 471 -12.25 24.53 -1.74
CA MET A 471 -11.72 25.68 -1.00
C MET A 471 -12.60 26.90 -1.28
N PRO A 472 -13.72 27.08 -0.57
CA PRO A 472 -14.59 28.24 -0.78
C PRO A 472 -13.90 29.57 -0.50
N MET A 473 -12.92 29.56 0.36
CA MET A 473 -12.06 30.70 0.69
C MET A 473 -10.67 30.18 1.07
N ASP A 474 -9.66 31.05 0.99
CA ASP A 474 -8.23 30.68 1.15
C ASP A 474 -7.89 30.01 2.51
N ARG A 475 -8.75 30.16 3.50
CA ARG A 475 -8.57 29.60 4.84
C ARG A 475 -9.49 28.45 5.18
N LEU A 476 -10.43 28.11 4.33
CA LEU A 476 -11.39 27.03 4.58
C LEU A 476 -11.32 25.99 3.48
N THR A 477 -11.04 24.77 3.86
CA THR A 477 -11.13 23.60 3.01
C THR A 477 -12.26 22.72 3.50
N VAL A 478 -13.13 22.29 2.58
CA VAL A 478 -14.23 21.36 2.85
C VAL A 478 -13.99 20.11 2.01
N GLY A 479 -13.95 18.96 2.66
CA GLY A 479 -13.86 17.65 2.04
C GLY A 479 -15.15 16.87 2.20
N ALA A 480 -15.52 16.12 1.19
CA ALA A 480 -16.63 15.16 1.25
C ALA A 480 -16.16 13.83 0.65
N LYS A 481 -16.50 12.73 1.29
CA LYS A 481 -16.26 11.38 0.79
C LYS A 481 -17.55 10.57 0.88
N CYS A 482 -17.94 9.96 -0.22
CA CYS A 482 -19.04 9.01 -0.27
C CYS A 482 -18.52 7.68 -0.82
N GLU A 483 -18.64 6.63 -0.04
CA GLU A 483 -18.26 5.27 -0.42
C GLU A 483 -19.50 4.39 -0.44
N TRP A 484 -19.74 3.72 -1.55
CA TRP A 484 -20.76 2.69 -1.68
C TRP A 484 -20.13 1.35 -2.01
N LYS A 485 -20.58 0.30 -1.30
CA LYS A 485 -20.20 -1.08 -1.60
C LYS A 485 -21.44 -1.97 -1.69
N SER A 486 -21.47 -2.85 -2.69
CA SER A 486 -22.55 -3.83 -2.85
C SER A 486 -22.52 -4.87 -1.73
N ALA A 487 -23.58 -5.66 -1.61
CA ALA A 487 -23.60 -6.83 -0.75
C ALA A 487 -22.51 -7.85 -1.12
N MET A 488 -22.12 -8.70 -0.16
CA MET A 488 -21.27 -9.87 -0.36
C MET A 488 -21.88 -11.09 0.32
N GLU A 489 -21.45 -12.28 -0.10
CA GLU A 489 -21.88 -13.52 0.50
C GLU A 489 -20.67 -14.28 1.04
N VAL A 490 -20.76 -14.73 2.27
CA VAL A 490 -19.73 -15.54 2.93
C VAL A 490 -20.34 -16.84 3.44
N ALA A 491 -19.56 -17.91 3.40
CA ALA A 491 -19.99 -19.16 4.02
C ALA A 491 -20.12 -18.98 5.54
N MET A 492 -21.17 -19.54 6.08
CA MET A 492 -21.38 -19.69 7.51
C MET A 492 -21.43 -21.19 7.82
N ILE A 493 -20.51 -21.63 8.67
CA ILE A 493 -20.33 -23.04 9.04
C ILE A 493 -20.83 -23.25 10.46
N GLU A 494 -21.75 -24.19 10.62
CA GLU A 494 -22.26 -24.64 11.91
C GLU A 494 -22.07 -26.16 11.98
N ALA A 495 -21.13 -26.60 12.82
CA ALA A 495 -20.67 -27.97 12.91
C ALA A 495 -20.25 -28.51 11.52
N THR A 496 -21.11 -29.28 10.84
CA THR A 496 -20.85 -29.84 9.51
C THR A 496 -21.74 -29.24 8.43
N THR A 497 -22.65 -28.34 8.78
CA THR A 497 -23.59 -27.71 7.88
C THR A 497 -23.04 -26.38 7.39
N GLN A 498 -23.06 -26.18 6.09
CA GLN A 498 -22.71 -24.92 5.46
C GLN A 498 -23.99 -24.20 4.99
N SER A 499 -24.11 -22.95 5.37
CA SER A 499 -25.10 -21.99 4.89
C SER A 499 -24.41 -20.73 4.36
N VAL A 500 -25.18 -19.80 3.84
CA VAL A 500 -24.66 -18.54 3.29
C VAL A 500 -25.17 -17.38 4.13
N LEU A 501 -24.24 -16.55 4.59
CA LEU A 501 -24.52 -15.27 5.23
C LEU A 501 -24.40 -14.17 4.18
N GLU A 502 -25.48 -13.45 3.95
CA GLU A 502 -25.46 -12.23 3.13
C GLU A 502 -25.10 -11.01 4.01
N VAL A 503 -24.01 -10.36 3.65
CA VAL A 503 -23.56 -9.12 4.28
C VAL A 503 -24.08 -7.95 3.44
N PRO A 504 -24.91 -7.04 4.01
CA PRO A 504 -25.60 -6.04 3.23
C PRO A 504 -24.69 -5.03 2.55
N SER A 505 -25.22 -4.40 1.52
CA SER A 505 -24.63 -3.22 0.90
C SER A 505 -24.70 -2.02 1.85
N TYR A 506 -23.80 -1.07 1.69
CA TYR A 506 -23.82 0.15 2.47
C TYR A 506 -23.37 1.38 1.68
N VAL A 507 -23.74 2.55 2.20
CA VAL A 507 -23.19 3.85 1.80
C VAL A 507 -22.56 4.49 3.03
N ASP A 508 -21.29 4.82 2.96
CA ASP A 508 -20.59 5.60 3.98
C ASP A 508 -20.38 7.02 3.49
N LEU A 509 -20.92 8.00 4.22
CA LEU A 509 -20.76 9.42 3.94
C LEU A 509 -19.94 10.07 5.05
N GLY A 510 -18.82 10.65 4.68
CA GLY A 510 -17.97 11.47 5.53
C GLY A 510 -17.86 12.90 5.03
N LEU A 511 -17.77 13.84 5.95
CA LEU A 511 -17.49 15.25 5.68
C LEU A 511 -16.34 15.72 6.56
N GLU A 512 -15.48 16.56 6.01
CA GLU A 512 -14.39 17.20 6.74
C GLU A 512 -14.40 18.69 6.43
N ALA A 513 -14.17 19.51 7.45
CA ALA A 513 -13.92 20.93 7.30
C ALA A 513 -12.62 21.28 8.02
N GLU A 514 -11.73 21.98 7.36
CA GLU A 514 -10.47 22.44 7.94
C GLU A 514 -10.35 23.96 7.78
N TRP A 515 -10.13 24.64 8.88
CA TRP A 515 -9.90 26.08 8.91
C TRP A 515 -8.45 26.37 9.27
N THR A 516 -7.73 27.03 8.37
CA THR A 516 -6.35 27.45 8.55
C THR A 516 -6.30 28.78 9.29
N GLY A 517 -5.86 28.77 10.56
CA GLY A 517 -5.83 29.96 11.41
C GLY A 517 -4.58 30.82 11.23
N GLY A 518 -3.50 30.26 10.65
CA GLY A 518 -2.23 30.95 10.40
C GLY A 518 -1.34 30.11 9.50
N GLU A 519 -0.09 30.52 9.31
CA GLU A 519 0.87 29.80 8.46
C GLU A 519 1.27 28.43 9.03
N SER A 520 1.10 28.22 10.33
CA SER A 520 1.63 27.05 11.03
C SER A 520 0.57 26.21 11.76
N TRP A 521 -0.71 26.55 11.68
CA TRP A 521 -1.74 25.78 12.36
C TRP A 521 -3.11 25.83 11.69
N SER A 522 -3.87 24.76 11.85
CA SER A 522 -5.26 24.64 11.43
C SER A 522 -6.08 23.85 12.46
N VAL A 523 -7.38 24.02 12.41
CA VAL A 523 -8.36 23.22 13.15
C VAL A 523 -9.23 22.49 12.16
N TRP A 524 -9.48 21.23 12.41
CA TRP A 524 -10.33 20.42 11.55
C TRP A 524 -11.46 19.76 12.34
N LEU A 525 -12.57 19.54 11.66
CA LEU A 525 -13.75 18.79 12.12
C LEU A 525 -14.08 17.75 11.07
N ARG A 526 -14.26 16.49 11.49
CA ARG A 526 -14.61 15.38 10.61
C ARG A 526 -15.83 14.65 11.14
N GLY A 527 -16.82 14.42 10.27
CA GLY A 527 -17.96 13.54 10.52
C GLY A 527 -17.82 12.26 9.71
N GLU A 528 -18.12 11.13 10.30
CA GLU A 528 -18.03 9.79 9.72
C GLU A 528 -19.34 9.05 9.86
N ASN A 529 -19.64 8.19 8.89
CA ASN A 529 -20.90 7.45 8.83
C ASN A 529 -22.12 8.37 9.09
N LEU A 530 -22.17 9.52 8.43
CA LEU A 530 -23.21 10.55 8.67
C LEU A 530 -24.63 10.07 8.35
N LEU A 531 -24.75 9.01 7.57
CA LEU A 531 -26.03 8.36 7.28
C LEU A 531 -26.44 7.36 8.37
N ASN A 532 -25.58 7.13 9.37
CA ASN A 532 -25.77 6.18 10.46
C ASN A 532 -26.15 4.77 9.98
N GLN A 533 -25.54 4.34 8.89
CA GLN A 533 -25.79 3.01 8.34
C GLN A 533 -25.04 1.92 9.10
N GLU A 534 -25.53 0.69 8.98
CA GLU A 534 -24.81 -0.50 9.44
C GLU A 534 -23.75 -0.87 8.43
N ILE A 535 -22.51 -0.50 8.74
CA ILE A 535 -21.36 -0.72 7.85
C ILE A 535 -20.60 -1.95 8.33
N TYR A 536 -20.43 -2.92 7.44
CA TYR A 536 -19.64 -4.12 7.67
C TYR A 536 -18.43 -4.12 6.72
N HIS A 537 -17.26 -3.77 7.23
CA HIS A 537 -16.02 -3.86 6.46
C HIS A 537 -15.57 -5.32 6.33
N TRP A 538 -15.81 -6.13 7.36
CA TRP A 538 -15.58 -7.57 7.43
C TRP A 538 -16.88 -8.28 7.78
N ALA A 539 -17.03 -9.53 7.40
CA ALA A 539 -18.30 -10.25 7.35
C ALA A 539 -19.23 -10.07 8.56
N THR A 540 -18.75 -10.17 9.79
CA THR A 540 -19.58 -10.09 11.01
C THR A 540 -19.27 -8.88 11.87
N TYR A 541 -18.39 -7.99 11.40
CA TYR A 541 -17.87 -6.87 12.18
C TYR A 541 -18.50 -5.55 11.75
N ARG A 542 -19.50 -5.16 12.49
CA ARG A 542 -20.17 -3.88 12.31
C ARG A 542 -19.29 -2.74 12.80
N SER A 543 -19.11 -1.71 11.99
CA SER A 543 -18.43 -0.48 12.37
C SER A 543 -19.24 0.31 13.40
N LEU A 544 -18.61 1.23 14.09
CA LEU A 544 -19.29 2.21 14.93
C LEU A 544 -20.27 3.03 14.08
N GLY A 545 -21.38 3.45 14.68
CA GLY A 545 -22.36 4.30 14.03
C GLY A 545 -21.81 5.69 13.71
N ILE A 546 -22.71 6.67 13.59
CA ILE A 546 -22.33 8.06 13.33
C ILE A 546 -21.24 8.53 14.30
N GLY A 547 -20.20 9.17 13.77
CA GLY A 547 -19.07 9.67 14.54
C GLY A 547 -18.71 11.10 14.16
N ALA A 548 -18.09 11.81 15.10
CA ALA A 548 -17.51 13.12 14.87
C ALA A 548 -16.18 13.25 15.60
N ARG A 549 -15.17 13.79 14.92
CA ARG A 549 -13.85 14.09 15.48
C ARG A 549 -13.50 15.55 15.26
N ILE A 550 -12.79 16.13 16.20
CA ILE A 550 -12.20 17.46 16.09
C ILE A 550 -10.71 17.36 16.42
N GLY A 551 -9.91 18.16 15.77
CA GLY A 551 -8.47 18.16 16.02
C GLY A 551 -7.77 19.43 15.53
N VAL A 552 -6.48 19.45 15.81
CA VAL A 552 -5.57 20.53 15.47
C VAL A 552 -4.38 19.98 14.72
N ARG A 553 -3.99 20.65 13.64
CA ARG A 553 -2.74 20.43 12.90
C ARG A 553 -1.80 21.59 13.13
N MET A 554 -0.52 21.31 13.33
CA MET A 554 0.53 22.28 13.50
C MET A 554 1.76 21.88 12.69
N SER A 555 2.44 22.85 12.08
CA SER A 555 3.68 22.62 11.33
C SER A 555 4.68 23.77 11.63
N PHE A 556 5.93 23.39 11.96
CA PHE A 556 6.98 24.32 12.40
C PHE A 556 8.29 24.08 11.67
#